data_f6beb9cf2af6adfc813d000ce541759e
#
_entry.id   f6beb9cf2af6adfc813d000ce541759e
#
_cell.length_a   1.000
_cell.length_b   1.000
_cell.length_c   1.000
_cell.angle_alpha   90.00
_cell.angle_beta   90.00
_cell.angle_gamma   90.00
#
_symmetry.space_group_name_H-M   'P 1'
#
loop_
_entity.id
_entity.type
_entity.pdbx_description
1 polymer ?
#
loop_
_entity_poly.entity_id
_entity_poly.type
_entity_poly.pdbx_seq_one_letter_code
_entity_poly.pdbx_strand_id
1 'polypeptide(L)' 'MNFLFDVDGTLTTPRESITPEFKKFFGRWVGVQQGNGHKVFFVTGSDRDKTVEQVGLPLWRFVDGSYQC' A
#
# COMPACT_ATOMS: atom_id res chain seq x y z
N MET A 1 16.32 4.13 1.99
CA MET A 1 15.36 4.20 3.09
C MET A 1 14.17 3.31 2.80
N ASN A 2 13.64 2.66 3.81
CA ASN A 2 12.45 1.81 3.66
C ASN A 2 11.25 2.52 4.26
N PHE A 3 10.15 2.56 3.51
CA PHE A 3 8.90 3.14 3.97
C PHE A 3 7.91 2.03 4.30
N LEU A 4 7.31 2.12 5.48
CA LEU A 4 6.31 1.15 5.93
C LEU A 4 4.98 1.87 6.11
N PHE A 5 3.93 1.38 5.47
CA PHE A 5 2.60 1.97 5.54
C PHE A 5 1.59 0.97 6.06
N ASP A 6 0.93 1.34 7.14
CA ASP A 6 -0.21 0.59 7.64
C ASP A 6 -1.39 0.87 6.71
N VAL A 7 -1.89 -0.14 6.04
CA VAL A 7 -2.97 0.03 5.08
C VAL A 7 -4.26 0.42 5.79
N ASP A 8 -4.62 -0.34 6.82
CA ASP A 8 -5.87 -0.12 7.54
C ASP A 8 -5.71 1.02 8.54
N GLY A 9 -6.43 2.09 8.32
CA GLY A 9 -6.36 3.27 9.19
C GLY A 9 -5.39 4.35 8.74
N THR A 10 -4.46 4.05 7.82
CA THR A 10 -3.54 5.05 7.26
C THR A 10 -3.85 5.35 5.81
N LEU A 11 -3.92 4.32 4.98
CA LEU A 11 -4.23 4.46 3.54
C LEU A 11 -5.72 4.38 3.28
N THR A 12 -6.45 3.63 4.09
CA THR A 12 -7.90 3.49 3.98
C THR A 12 -8.52 3.69 5.35
N THR A 13 -9.78 4.13 5.37
CA THR A 13 -10.57 4.05 6.59
C THR A 13 -10.98 2.59 6.80
N PRO A 14 -11.24 2.16 8.05
CA PRO A 14 -11.66 0.78 8.31
C PRO A 14 -12.84 0.39 7.42
N ARG A 15 -12.74 -0.76 6.77
CA ARG A 15 -13.75 -1.36 5.89
C ARG A 15 -14.02 -0.60 4.60
N GLU A 16 -13.25 0.42 4.27
CA GLU A 16 -13.41 1.13 3.02
C GLU A 16 -12.22 0.86 2.10
N SER A 17 -12.49 0.86 0.81
CA SER A 17 -11.43 0.73 -0.18
C SER A 17 -10.75 2.08 -0.41
N ILE A 18 -9.49 2.01 -0.82
CA ILE A 18 -8.74 3.20 -1.21
C ILE A 18 -9.45 3.87 -2.40
N THR A 19 -9.54 5.20 -2.39
CA THR A 19 -10.15 5.91 -3.51
C THR A 19 -9.28 5.82 -4.76
N PRO A 20 -9.87 5.81 -5.97
CA PRO A 20 -9.09 5.77 -7.20
C PRO A 20 -8.10 6.92 -7.33
N GLU A 21 -8.47 8.10 -6.87
CA GLU A 21 -7.61 9.28 -6.93
C GLU A 21 -6.39 9.14 -6.03
N PHE A 22 -6.60 8.70 -4.80
CA PHE A 22 -5.51 8.47 -3.86
C PHE A 22 -4.62 7.32 -4.32
N LYS A 23 -5.22 6.27 -4.86
CA LYS A 23 -4.48 5.13 -5.40
C LYS A 23 -3.53 5.57 -6.51
N LYS A 24 -4.00 6.42 -7.40
CA LYS A 24 -3.19 6.95 -8.49
C LYS A 24 -2.04 7.81 -7.96
N PHE A 25 -2.33 8.68 -7.02
CA PHE A 25 -1.33 9.53 -6.38
C PHE A 25 -0.28 8.69 -5.65
N PHE A 26 -0.73 7.74 -4.86
CA PHE A 26 0.16 6.90 -4.06
C PHE A 26 1.04 6.02 -4.97
N GLY A 27 0.46 5.45 -6.02
CA GLY A 27 1.23 4.65 -6.97
C GLY A 27 2.35 5.45 -7.62
N ARG A 28 2.06 6.69 -7.99
CA ARG A 28 3.07 7.59 -8.56
C ARG A 28 4.16 7.89 -7.54
N TRP A 29 3.79 8.17 -6.31
CA TRP A 29 4.75 8.44 -5.24
C TRP A 29 5.65 7.23 -4.99
N VAL A 30 5.07 6.03 -4.94
CA VAL A 30 5.83 4.79 -4.76
C VAL A 30 6.86 4.64 -5.90
N GLY A 31 6.45 4.87 -7.13
CA GLY A 31 7.35 4.79 -8.28
C GLY A 31 8.53 5.75 -8.16
N VAL A 32 8.28 6.98 -7.70
CA VAL A 32 9.34 7.97 -7.48
C VAL A 32 10.31 7.48 -6.42
N GLN A 33 9.81 6.96 -5.32
CA GLN A 33 10.67 6.48 -4.23
C GLN A 33 11.51 5.29 -4.67
N GLN A 34 10.92 4.36 -5.39
CA GLN A 34 11.65 3.20 -5.92
C GLN A 34 12.75 3.65 -6.90
N GLY A 35 12.46 4.64 -7.72
CA GLY A 35 13.44 5.21 -8.64
C GLY A 35 14.60 5.90 -7.94
N ASN A 36 14.40 6.34 -6.71
CA ASN A 36 15.44 6.97 -5.89
C ASN A 36 16.19 5.96 -5.01
N GLY A 37 15.96 4.67 -5.20
CA GLY A 37 16.63 3.64 -4.42
C GLY A 37 15.98 3.32 -3.09
N HIS A 38 14.77 3.82 -2.86
CA HIS A 38 14.01 3.52 -1.64
C HIS A 38 13.09 2.33 -1.88
N LYS A 39 12.62 1.73 -0.79
CA LYS A 39 11.69 0.62 -0.84
C LYS A 39 10.42 0.96 -0.08
N VAL A 40 9.30 0.51 -0.58
CA VAL A 40 7.99 0.77 0.03
C VAL A 40 7.34 -0.57 0.37
N PHE A 41 6.84 -0.69 1.59
CA PHE A 41 6.22 -1.90 2.09
C PHE A 41 4.87 -1.57 2.71
N PHE A 42 3.93 -2.49 2.57
CA PHE A 42 2.68 -2.42 3.30
C PHE A 42 2.76 -3.23 4.58
N VAL A 43 2.11 -2.74 5.62
CA VAL A 43 1.90 -3.49 6.86
C VAL A 43 0.40 -3.79 6.93
N THR A 44 0.06 -5.06 7.04
CA THR A 44 -1.34 -5.51 7.05
C THR A 44 -1.70 -6.09 8.40
N GLY A 45 -2.99 -6.05 8.70
CA GLY A 45 -3.52 -6.76 9.87
C GLY A 45 -3.65 -8.24 9.60
N SER A 46 -4.54 -8.89 10.33
CA SER A 46 -4.72 -10.34 10.27
C SER A 46 -5.35 -10.84 8.97
N ASP A 47 -6.03 -9.97 8.22
CA ASP A 47 -6.74 -10.37 7.00
C ASP A 47 -6.06 -9.78 5.77
N ARG A 48 -5.09 -10.52 5.23
CA ARG A 48 -4.35 -10.11 4.06
C ARG A 48 -5.24 -10.03 2.81
N ASP A 49 -6.16 -10.96 2.65
CA ASP A 49 -7.03 -11.00 1.47
C ASP A 49 -7.91 -9.75 1.40
N LYS A 50 -8.45 -9.33 2.53
CA LYS A 50 -9.21 -8.09 2.61
C LYS A 50 -8.36 -6.87 2.29
N THR A 51 -7.13 -6.85 2.78
CA THR A 51 -6.22 -5.75 2.51
C THR A 51 -5.90 -5.64 1.03
N VAL A 52 -5.62 -6.77 0.38
CA VAL A 52 -5.37 -6.80 -1.06
C VAL A 52 -6.59 -6.29 -1.83
N GLU A 53 -7.79 -6.67 -1.40
CA GLU A 53 -9.02 -6.21 -2.02
C GLU A 53 -9.21 -4.71 -1.86
N GLN A 54 -8.86 -4.16 -0.69
CA GLN A 54 -9.02 -2.73 -0.42
C GLN A 54 -8.08 -1.86 -1.26
N VAL A 55 -6.84 -2.26 -1.42
CA VAL A 55 -5.86 -1.46 -2.16
C VAL A 55 -5.83 -1.81 -3.65
N GLY A 56 -6.31 -2.98 -4.02
CA GLY A 56 -6.26 -3.45 -5.38
C GLY A 56 -4.95 -4.19 -5.69
N LEU A 57 -5.07 -5.27 -6.44
CA LEU A 57 -3.94 -6.14 -6.74
C LEU A 57 -2.79 -5.41 -7.47
N PRO A 58 -3.05 -4.53 -8.45
CA PRO A 58 -1.96 -3.82 -9.11
C PRO A 58 -1.09 -3.01 -8.15
N LEU A 59 -1.69 -2.28 -7.22
CA LEU A 59 -0.93 -1.52 -6.25
C LEU A 59 -0.24 -2.43 -5.24
N TRP A 60 -0.91 -3.49 -4.82
CA TRP A 60 -0.34 -4.48 -3.91
C TRP A 60 0.95 -5.07 -4.46
N ARG A 61 0.98 -5.38 -5.75
CA ARG A 61 2.15 -5.95 -6.41
C ARG A 61 3.23 -4.91 -6.75
N PHE A 62 2.86 -3.66 -6.79
CA PHE A 62 3.77 -2.60 -7.17
C PHE A 62 4.76 -2.25 -6.07
N VAL A 63 4.38 -2.39 -4.81
CA VAL A 63 5.26 -2.15 -3.68
C VAL A 63 6.27 -3.29 -3.54
N ASP A 64 7.34 -3.03 -2.78
CA ASP A 64 8.45 -3.98 -2.66
C ASP A 64 8.12 -5.20 -1.82
N GLY A 65 7.11 -5.12 -0.98
CA GLY A 65 6.69 -6.25 -0.18
C GLY A 65 5.64 -5.86 0.85
N SER A 66 5.29 -6.81 1.71
CA SER A 66 4.33 -6.58 2.77
C SER A 66 4.72 -7.35 4.01
N TYR A 67 4.34 -6.80 5.15
CA TYR A 67 4.52 -7.44 6.45
C TYR A 67 3.17 -7.61 7.11
N GLN A 68 3.00 -8.70 7.83
CA GLN A 68 1.79 -8.99 8.56
C GLN A 68 2.04 -8.80 10.05
N CYS A 69 1.16 -8.05 10.68
CA CYS A 69 1.22 -7.87 12.13
C CYS A 69 0.74 -9.10 12.89
#